data_2d7760321fac14e7569c396d8c13724b
#
_entry.id   2d7760321fac14e7569c396d8c13724b
#
_cell.length_a   1.000
_cell.length_b   1.000
_cell.length_c   1.000
_cell.angle_alpha   90.00
_cell.angle_beta   90.00
_cell.angle_gamma   90.00
#
_symmetry.space_group_name_H-M   'P 1'
#
loop_
_entity.id
_entity.type
_entity.pdbx_description
1 polymer ?
#
loop_
_entity_poly.entity_id
_entity_poly.type
_entity_poly.pdbx_seq_one_letter_code
_entity_poly.pdbx_strand_id
1 'polypeptide(L)'
;VEYFPTTEPHDEGYLDVGGGHKVFWTASGSPLGVPALILHGGPGTGSSPGQRGMWDPQRYRIIQMDQRNCGRSTPSAADPAVRLTDNTTQHLVSDIEQLREHLGVDRWVLWGGSWGSTLALVYAQQHPERVRAMVLVFMMLARRGDLRWLYQEMGRYFPAEWERFRAGAGEENEDDLLSAYNNLLNETTDESVRRAAASNWCAWEDVISSLDPGWRPGPFYGDPDFVLQFSRITTHYFSNDAFLEPNQVLNEAHRLMDIPGVIIHGRDDRANPYDMAWLLARAWPTAEFRTLPGVGHTPASPSVRDAILEATTRYADLP
;
A
#
# COMPACT_ATOMS: atom_id res chain seq x y z
N VAL A 1 -18.06 15.74 7.12
CA VAL A 1 -18.14 15.67 5.64
C VAL A 1 -18.22 14.21 5.23
N GLU A 2 -18.98 13.88 4.20
CA GLU A 2 -19.01 12.52 3.63
C GLU A 2 -18.08 12.44 2.41
N TYR A 3 -17.62 11.22 2.06
CA TYR A 3 -16.94 11.00 0.79
C TYR A 3 -17.83 11.38 -0.40
N PHE A 4 -17.22 11.76 -1.50
CA PHE A 4 -17.95 11.95 -2.75
C PHE A 4 -18.60 10.62 -3.18
N PRO A 5 -19.71 10.68 -3.92
CA PRO A 5 -20.27 9.47 -4.55
C PRO A 5 -19.22 8.81 -5.44
N THR A 6 -19.07 7.49 -5.31
CA THR A 6 -18.21 6.73 -6.22
C THR A 6 -18.77 6.77 -7.64
N THR A 7 -17.93 7.09 -8.60
CA THR A 7 -18.28 7.08 -10.02
C THR A 7 -17.77 5.81 -10.68
N GLU A 8 -18.55 5.27 -11.63
CA GLU A 8 -18.09 4.17 -12.45
C GLU A 8 -16.95 4.63 -13.37
N PRO A 9 -16.01 3.75 -13.72
CA PRO A 9 -14.99 4.05 -14.71
C PRO A 9 -15.63 4.39 -16.06
N HIS A 10 -15.13 5.47 -16.67
CA HIS A 10 -15.44 5.77 -18.07
C HIS A 10 -14.44 5.13 -19.03
N ASP A 11 -13.31 4.64 -18.52
CA ASP A 11 -12.28 3.94 -19.26
C ASP A 11 -11.55 2.95 -18.34
N GLU A 12 -11.19 1.79 -18.88
CA GLU A 12 -10.44 0.76 -18.17
C GLU A 12 -9.72 -0.17 -19.14
N GLY A 13 -8.67 -0.83 -18.68
CA GLY A 13 -7.95 -1.76 -19.53
C GLY A 13 -6.79 -2.44 -18.86
N TYR A 14 -6.08 -3.21 -19.67
CA TYR A 14 -4.85 -3.89 -19.31
C TYR A 14 -3.67 -3.26 -20.05
N LEU A 15 -2.69 -2.78 -19.32
CA LEU A 15 -1.43 -2.29 -19.86
C LEU A 15 -0.40 -3.42 -19.83
N ASP A 16 0.13 -3.82 -20.99
CA ASP A 16 1.26 -4.73 -21.07
C ASP A 16 2.54 -3.99 -20.62
N VAL A 17 3.11 -4.45 -19.50
CA VAL A 17 4.31 -3.85 -18.89
C VAL A 17 5.56 -4.71 -19.09
N GLY A 18 5.48 -5.68 -20.01
CA GLY A 18 6.56 -6.60 -20.32
C GLY A 18 6.65 -7.81 -19.37
N GLY A 19 7.52 -8.76 -19.72
CA GLY A 19 7.72 -9.96 -18.90
C GLY A 19 6.50 -10.86 -18.76
N GLY A 20 5.46 -10.68 -19.60
CA GLY A 20 4.19 -11.40 -19.49
C GLY A 20 3.22 -10.80 -18.46
N HIS A 21 3.54 -9.64 -17.89
CA HIS A 21 2.68 -8.94 -16.94
C HIS A 21 1.77 -7.93 -17.63
N LYS A 22 0.50 -7.92 -17.21
CA LYS A 22 -0.48 -6.91 -17.60
C LYS A 22 -1.07 -6.27 -16.35
N VAL A 23 -0.88 -4.98 -16.21
CA VAL A 23 -1.42 -4.18 -15.11
C VAL A 23 -2.82 -3.71 -15.46
N PHE A 24 -3.79 -4.02 -14.61
CA PHE A 24 -5.16 -3.53 -14.77
C PHE A 24 -5.27 -2.11 -14.23
N TRP A 25 -5.94 -1.25 -14.98
CA TRP A 25 -6.18 0.15 -14.58
C TRP A 25 -7.61 0.60 -14.89
N THR A 26 -8.06 1.61 -14.17
CA THR A 26 -9.33 2.29 -14.43
C THR A 26 -9.16 3.80 -14.38
N ALA A 27 -9.97 4.52 -15.16
CA ALA A 27 -10.11 5.96 -15.07
C ALA A 27 -11.59 6.33 -14.87
N SER A 28 -11.86 7.16 -13.87
CA SER A 28 -13.22 7.63 -13.53
C SER A 28 -13.22 9.15 -13.27
N GLY A 29 -14.39 9.72 -13.00
CA GLY A 29 -14.55 11.16 -12.82
C GLY A 29 -14.47 11.95 -14.13
N SER A 30 -13.92 13.17 -14.09
CA SER A 30 -13.82 14.05 -15.26
C SER A 30 -12.63 13.66 -16.16
N PRO A 31 -12.84 13.29 -17.43
CA PRO A 31 -11.74 12.96 -18.34
C PRO A 31 -10.73 14.09 -18.56
N LEU A 32 -11.16 15.34 -18.36
CA LEU A 32 -10.32 16.54 -18.49
C LEU A 32 -9.90 17.11 -17.13
N GLY A 33 -10.24 16.43 -16.04
CA GLY A 33 -9.89 16.85 -14.68
C GLY A 33 -8.41 16.67 -14.37
N VAL A 34 -8.01 17.16 -13.20
CA VAL A 34 -6.66 16.98 -12.67
C VAL A 34 -6.36 15.48 -12.54
N PRO A 35 -5.30 14.95 -13.15
CA PRO A 35 -4.97 13.55 -12.98
C PRO A 35 -4.59 13.22 -11.54
N ALA A 36 -5.20 12.19 -10.98
CA ALA A 36 -4.88 11.65 -9.66
C ALA A 36 -4.66 10.14 -9.76
N LEU A 37 -3.55 9.64 -9.21
CA LEU A 37 -3.25 8.23 -9.15
C LEU A 37 -3.39 7.72 -7.72
N ILE A 38 -4.17 6.67 -7.53
CA ILE A 38 -4.35 5.98 -6.26
C ILE A 38 -3.48 4.73 -6.23
N LEU A 39 -2.55 4.68 -5.29
CA LEU A 39 -1.66 3.55 -5.04
C LEU A 39 -2.14 2.79 -3.79
N HIS A 40 -2.67 1.59 -4.01
CA HIS A 40 -3.19 0.76 -2.92
C HIS A 40 -2.09 0.21 -2.01
N GLY A 41 -2.47 -0.21 -0.82
CA GLY A 41 -1.60 -0.77 0.21
C GLY A 41 -1.33 -2.27 0.05
N GLY A 42 -0.96 -2.88 1.15
CA GLY A 42 -0.55 -4.27 1.27
C GLY A 42 0.94 -4.39 1.59
N PRO A 43 1.81 -4.70 0.60
CA PRO A 43 1.57 -4.84 -0.85
C PRO A 43 0.60 -5.96 -1.23
N GLY A 44 -0.14 -5.78 -2.33
CA GLY A 44 -0.96 -6.84 -2.89
C GLY A 44 -2.46 -6.80 -2.56
N THR A 45 -3.00 -5.71 -1.95
CA THR A 45 -4.45 -5.64 -1.67
C THR A 45 -5.30 -5.44 -2.93
N GLY A 46 -4.76 -4.84 -3.97
CA GLY A 46 -5.53 -4.37 -5.11
C GLY A 46 -6.29 -3.07 -4.82
N SER A 47 -6.81 -2.46 -5.87
CA SER A 47 -7.61 -1.23 -5.78
C SER A 47 -9.05 -1.51 -5.37
N SER A 48 -9.69 -0.54 -4.74
CA SER A 48 -11.08 -0.62 -4.28
C SER A 48 -11.92 0.53 -4.86
N PRO A 49 -13.15 0.26 -5.33
CA PRO A 49 -14.05 1.32 -5.81
C PRO A 49 -14.28 2.44 -4.79
N GLY A 50 -14.33 2.11 -3.50
CA GLY A 50 -14.54 3.09 -2.42
C GLY A 50 -13.48 4.19 -2.36
N GLN A 51 -12.25 3.90 -2.81
CA GLN A 51 -11.17 4.90 -2.85
C GLN A 51 -11.43 6.05 -3.82
N ARG A 52 -12.30 5.87 -4.81
CA ARG A 52 -12.70 6.95 -5.74
C ARG A 52 -13.45 8.07 -5.03
N GLY A 53 -14.19 7.75 -3.95
CA GLY A 53 -14.91 8.73 -3.15
C GLY A 53 -14.03 9.75 -2.41
N MET A 54 -12.72 9.54 -2.34
CA MET A 54 -11.77 10.51 -1.80
C MET A 54 -11.54 11.74 -2.71
N TRP A 55 -12.10 11.75 -3.91
CA TRP A 55 -11.82 12.72 -4.95
C TRP A 55 -13.12 13.31 -5.51
N ASP A 56 -13.12 14.62 -5.72
CA ASP A 56 -14.24 15.28 -6.42
C ASP A 56 -14.27 14.82 -7.90
N PRO A 57 -15.29 14.05 -8.31
CA PRO A 57 -15.34 13.49 -9.66
C PRO A 57 -15.57 14.55 -10.76
N GLN A 58 -15.94 15.78 -10.40
CA GLN A 58 -16.07 16.88 -11.37
C GLN A 58 -14.73 17.57 -11.64
N ARG A 59 -13.76 17.44 -10.71
CA ARG A 59 -12.48 18.13 -10.76
C ARG A 59 -11.32 17.21 -11.13
N TYR A 60 -11.43 15.90 -10.83
CA TYR A 60 -10.38 14.96 -11.00
C TYR A 60 -10.65 13.91 -12.09
N ARG A 61 -9.60 13.57 -12.84
CA ARG A 61 -9.48 12.29 -13.55
C ARG A 61 -8.85 11.29 -12.61
N ILE A 62 -9.67 10.41 -12.05
CA ILE A 62 -9.29 9.51 -10.95
C ILE A 62 -8.80 8.20 -11.55
N ILE A 63 -7.51 7.91 -11.40
CA ILE A 63 -6.85 6.74 -11.95
C ILE A 63 -6.54 5.77 -10.81
N GLN A 64 -6.89 4.51 -10.98
CA GLN A 64 -6.51 3.41 -10.10
C GLN A 64 -5.76 2.37 -10.92
N MET A 65 -4.78 1.72 -10.30
CA MET A 65 -4.11 0.56 -10.88
C MET A 65 -4.04 -0.57 -9.84
N ASP A 66 -4.25 -1.78 -10.28
CA ASP A 66 -3.89 -2.96 -9.50
C ASP A 66 -2.41 -3.25 -9.77
N GLN A 67 -1.57 -3.21 -8.72
CA GLN A 67 -0.14 -3.49 -8.84
C GLN A 67 0.07 -4.93 -9.36
N ARG A 68 1.29 -5.25 -9.81
CA ARG A 68 1.59 -6.59 -10.36
C ARG A 68 1.07 -7.71 -9.48
N ASN A 69 0.57 -8.75 -10.12
CA ASN A 69 0.15 -10.03 -9.52
C ASN A 69 -1.03 -9.95 -8.55
N CYS A 70 -1.70 -8.80 -8.39
CA CYS A 70 -2.84 -8.65 -7.50
C CYS A 70 -4.07 -8.06 -8.18
N GLY A 71 -5.21 -8.17 -7.51
CA GLY A 71 -6.48 -7.68 -8.02
C GLY A 71 -6.84 -8.31 -9.35
N ARG A 72 -7.03 -7.47 -10.38
CA ARG A 72 -7.31 -7.88 -11.76
C ARG A 72 -6.05 -7.95 -12.64
N SER A 73 -4.90 -7.52 -12.14
CA SER A 73 -3.62 -7.63 -12.86
C SER A 73 -3.19 -9.08 -13.04
N THR A 74 -2.58 -9.38 -14.19
CA THR A 74 -2.20 -10.75 -14.55
C THR A 74 -0.71 -10.88 -14.85
N PRO A 75 -0.12 -12.07 -14.56
CA PRO A 75 -0.71 -13.23 -13.93
C PRO A 75 -0.98 -12.99 -12.44
N SER A 76 -1.96 -13.67 -11.84
CA SER A 76 -2.30 -13.54 -10.43
C SER A 76 -1.36 -14.36 -9.53
N ALA A 77 -0.96 -13.80 -8.39
CA ALA A 77 -0.23 -14.54 -7.35
C ALA A 77 -1.09 -15.58 -6.61
N ALA A 78 -2.39 -15.62 -6.85
CA ALA A 78 -3.23 -16.73 -6.40
C ALA A 78 -2.91 -18.05 -7.14
N ASP A 79 -2.30 -17.99 -8.32
CA ASP A 79 -1.76 -19.16 -9.01
C ASP A 79 -0.38 -19.51 -8.44
N PRO A 80 -0.20 -20.67 -7.78
CA PRO A 80 1.07 -21.10 -7.22
C PRO A 80 2.21 -21.25 -8.24
N ALA A 81 1.89 -21.45 -9.51
CA ALA A 81 2.88 -21.57 -10.58
C ALA A 81 3.53 -20.22 -10.95
N VAL A 82 2.89 -19.11 -10.60
CA VAL A 82 3.40 -17.77 -10.87
C VAL A 82 4.58 -17.45 -9.96
N ARG A 83 5.72 -17.10 -10.57
CA ARG A 83 6.92 -16.61 -9.87
C ARG A 83 6.81 -15.10 -9.68
N LEU A 84 7.28 -14.59 -8.53
CA LEU A 84 7.22 -13.16 -8.20
C LEU A 84 8.54 -12.42 -8.45
N THR A 85 9.50 -13.04 -9.11
CA THR A 85 10.84 -12.48 -9.38
C THR A 85 10.80 -11.12 -10.08
N ASP A 86 9.81 -10.93 -10.97
CA ASP A 86 9.61 -9.68 -11.71
C ASP A 86 8.56 -8.76 -11.05
N ASN A 87 8.34 -8.93 -9.76
CA ASN A 87 7.50 -8.06 -8.94
C ASN A 87 8.33 -7.46 -7.82
N THR A 88 8.97 -6.34 -8.08
CA THR A 88 9.79 -5.56 -7.14
C THR A 88 9.34 -4.11 -7.14
N THR A 89 9.77 -3.33 -6.17
CA THR A 89 9.46 -1.90 -6.11
C THR A 89 9.90 -1.15 -7.38
N GLN A 90 11.05 -1.52 -7.97
CA GLN A 90 11.54 -0.92 -9.21
C GLN A 90 10.65 -1.24 -10.40
N HIS A 91 10.12 -2.47 -10.48
CA HIS A 91 9.13 -2.82 -11.50
C HIS A 91 7.83 -2.01 -11.34
N LEU A 92 7.35 -1.83 -10.10
CA LEU A 92 6.14 -1.03 -9.86
C LEU A 92 6.34 0.44 -10.22
N VAL A 93 7.51 1.02 -9.95
CA VAL A 93 7.84 2.40 -10.37
C VAL A 93 7.83 2.51 -11.89
N SER A 94 8.43 1.54 -12.59
CA SER A 94 8.40 1.48 -14.06
C SER A 94 6.97 1.33 -14.59
N ASP A 95 6.14 0.50 -13.97
CA ASP A 95 4.74 0.31 -14.37
C ASP A 95 3.92 1.61 -14.22
N ILE A 96 4.17 2.37 -13.15
CA ILE A 96 3.55 3.67 -12.93
C ILE A 96 3.93 4.64 -14.06
N GLU A 97 5.19 4.72 -14.47
CA GLU A 97 5.61 5.55 -15.61
C GLU A 97 5.00 5.10 -16.92
N GLN A 98 4.98 3.79 -17.20
CA GLN A 98 4.34 3.27 -18.41
C GLN A 98 2.83 3.59 -18.43
N LEU A 99 2.15 3.50 -17.28
CA LEU A 99 0.73 3.87 -17.18
C LEU A 99 0.54 5.37 -17.41
N ARG A 100 1.41 6.22 -16.85
CA ARG A 100 1.38 7.67 -17.04
C ARG A 100 1.47 8.02 -18.53
N GLU A 101 2.44 7.43 -19.22
CA GLU A 101 2.65 7.66 -20.67
C GLU A 101 1.48 7.13 -21.48
N HIS A 102 0.98 5.92 -21.18
CA HIS A 102 -0.17 5.32 -21.85
C HIS A 102 -1.42 6.19 -21.77
N LEU A 103 -1.65 6.83 -20.61
CA LEU A 103 -2.81 7.70 -20.37
C LEU A 103 -2.58 9.16 -20.81
N GLY A 104 -1.41 9.49 -21.35
CA GLY A 104 -1.06 10.86 -21.77
C GLY A 104 -1.02 11.86 -20.61
N VAL A 105 -0.69 11.43 -19.40
CA VAL A 105 -0.61 12.27 -18.21
C VAL A 105 0.79 12.88 -18.12
N ASP A 106 0.88 14.21 -17.95
CA ASP A 106 2.17 14.87 -17.70
C ASP A 106 2.58 14.74 -16.23
N ARG A 107 1.71 15.22 -15.33
CA ARG A 107 1.89 15.15 -13.87
C ARG A 107 0.58 14.78 -13.19
N TRP A 108 0.65 14.09 -12.08
CA TRP A 108 -0.53 13.69 -11.29
C TRP A 108 -0.39 14.00 -9.80
N VAL A 109 -1.53 14.10 -9.13
CA VAL A 109 -1.58 14.05 -7.69
C VAL A 109 -1.54 12.59 -7.27
N LEU A 110 -0.62 12.23 -6.37
CA LEU A 110 -0.49 10.87 -5.85
C LEU A 110 -1.25 10.75 -4.53
N TRP A 111 -1.97 9.66 -4.38
CA TRP A 111 -2.44 9.19 -3.09
C TRP A 111 -1.83 7.82 -2.80
N GLY A 112 -1.32 7.65 -1.58
CA GLY A 112 -0.82 6.37 -1.12
C GLY A 112 -1.17 6.13 0.34
N GLY A 113 -1.69 4.92 0.64
CA GLY A 113 -1.98 4.47 1.99
C GLY A 113 -1.16 3.26 2.38
N SER A 114 -0.59 3.24 3.61
CA SER A 114 0.25 2.14 4.08
C SER A 114 1.41 1.86 3.10
N TRP A 115 1.56 0.64 2.59
CA TRP A 115 2.52 0.32 1.51
C TRP A 115 2.42 1.29 0.32
N GLY A 116 1.21 1.70 -0.07
CA GLY A 116 1.01 2.66 -1.15
C GLY A 116 1.69 4.01 -0.89
N SER A 117 1.88 4.40 0.38
CA SER A 117 2.63 5.61 0.73
C SER A 117 4.13 5.45 0.48
N THR A 118 4.68 4.28 0.76
CA THR A 118 6.08 3.93 0.43
C THR A 118 6.29 3.99 -1.09
N LEU A 119 5.41 3.34 -1.84
CA LEU A 119 5.49 3.30 -3.31
C LEU A 119 5.35 4.71 -3.92
N ALA A 120 4.42 5.54 -3.42
CA ALA A 120 4.26 6.92 -3.85
C ALA A 120 5.53 7.75 -3.61
N LEU A 121 6.17 7.59 -2.45
CA LEU A 121 7.42 8.29 -2.11
C LEU A 121 8.57 7.86 -3.00
N VAL A 122 8.77 6.56 -3.18
CA VAL A 122 9.86 6.04 -4.03
C VAL A 122 9.68 6.49 -5.49
N TYR A 123 8.45 6.46 -6.00
CA TYR A 123 8.14 6.99 -7.32
C TYR A 123 8.43 8.49 -7.41
N ALA A 124 7.95 9.30 -6.46
CA ALA A 124 8.18 10.74 -6.44
C ALA A 124 9.66 11.11 -6.30
N GLN A 125 10.45 10.32 -5.58
CA GLN A 125 11.89 10.50 -5.46
C GLN A 125 12.63 10.22 -6.77
N GLN A 126 12.13 9.31 -7.60
CA GLN A 126 12.72 9.00 -8.91
C GLN A 126 12.20 9.89 -10.02
N HIS A 127 10.97 10.36 -9.94
CA HIS A 127 10.27 11.17 -10.96
C HIS A 127 9.61 12.42 -10.33
N PRO A 128 10.36 13.29 -9.62
CA PRO A 128 9.75 14.43 -8.92
C PRO A 128 9.03 15.39 -9.87
N GLU A 129 9.48 15.51 -11.12
CA GLU A 129 8.86 16.33 -12.16
C GLU A 129 7.49 15.80 -12.63
N ARG A 130 7.15 14.54 -12.31
CA ARG A 130 5.88 13.91 -12.67
C ARG A 130 4.83 13.99 -11.55
N VAL A 131 5.20 14.56 -10.43
CA VAL A 131 4.33 14.66 -9.25
C VAL A 131 3.91 16.11 -9.02
N ARG A 132 2.60 16.32 -8.98
CA ARG A 132 1.99 17.63 -8.74
C ARG A 132 1.79 17.89 -7.25
N ALA A 133 1.39 16.89 -6.51
CA ALA A 133 1.24 16.89 -5.06
C ALA A 133 1.08 15.46 -4.52
N MET A 134 1.20 15.28 -3.21
CA MET A 134 1.07 13.98 -2.57
C MET A 134 0.15 14.02 -1.36
N VAL A 135 -0.73 13.02 -1.23
CA VAL A 135 -1.54 12.74 -0.04
C VAL A 135 -1.13 11.36 0.49
N LEU A 136 -0.42 11.33 1.60
CA LEU A 136 0.10 10.11 2.21
C LEU A 136 -0.65 9.81 3.50
N VAL A 137 -1.17 8.58 3.62
CA VAL A 137 -2.00 8.18 4.75
C VAL A 137 -1.42 6.92 5.39
N PHE A 138 -1.34 6.87 6.72
CA PHE A 138 -0.77 5.73 7.46
C PHE A 138 0.63 5.36 6.98
N MET A 139 1.52 6.33 7.05
CA MET A 139 2.88 6.28 6.50
C MET A 139 3.63 5.01 6.91
N MET A 140 4.21 4.32 5.94
CA MET A 140 5.12 3.21 6.12
C MET A 140 6.49 3.57 5.53
N LEU A 141 7.58 3.31 6.27
CA LEU A 141 8.95 3.49 5.78
C LEU A 141 9.56 2.19 5.24
N ALA A 142 8.97 1.05 5.59
CA ALA A 142 9.41 -0.29 5.21
C ALA A 142 10.89 -0.58 5.58
N ARG A 143 11.41 0.02 6.64
CA ARG A 143 12.75 -0.28 7.15
C ARG A 143 12.74 -1.66 7.82
N ARG A 144 13.89 -2.30 7.88
CA ARG A 144 14.00 -3.60 8.57
C ARG A 144 13.48 -3.58 10.01
N GLY A 145 13.69 -2.48 10.75
CA GLY A 145 13.13 -2.30 12.11
C GLY A 145 11.61 -2.21 12.14
N ASP A 146 11.01 -1.60 11.11
CA ASP A 146 9.56 -1.48 10.98
C ASP A 146 8.91 -2.84 10.68
N LEU A 147 9.54 -3.64 9.82
CA LEU A 147 9.11 -5.00 9.52
C LEU A 147 9.30 -5.93 10.71
N ARG A 148 10.40 -5.79 11.43
CA ARG A 148 10.65 -6.52 12.68
C ARG A 148 9.59 -6.20 13.74
N TRP A 149 9.18 -4.95 13.86
CA TRP A 149 8.07 -4.57 14.74
C TRP A 149 6.81 -5.37 14.42
N LEU A 150 6.37 -5.38 13.17
CA LEU A 150 5.15 -6.06 12.74
C LEU A 150 5.19 -7.58 12.94
N TYR A 151 6.31 -8.21 12.58
CA TYR A 151 6.39 -9.67 12.45
C TYR A 151 7.27 -10.35 13.49
N GLN A 152 7.80 -9.61 14.47
CA GLN A 152 8.59 -10.16 15.59
C GLN A 152 8.24 -9.57 16.95
N GLU A 153 7.87 -8.29 17.04
CA GLU A 153 7.76 -7.60 18.32
C GLU A 153 6.32 -7.32 18.76
N MET A 154 5.40 -7.23 17.82
CA MET A 154 4.01 -6.85 18.07
C MET A 154 3.21 -7.91 18.86
N GLY A 155 3.74 -9.12 18.98
CA GLY A 155 3.17 -10.20 19.80
C GLY A 155 2.94 -9.84 21.27
N ARG A 156 3.59 -8.78 21.77
CA ARG A 156 3.33 -8.26 23.14
C ARG A 156 1.90 -7.78 23.34
N TYR A 157 1.23 -7.36 22.27
CA TYR A 157 -0.17 -6.91 22.30
C TYR A 157 -1.15 -8.06 22.05
N PHE A 158 -0.71 -9.15 21.42
CA PHE A 158 -1.54 -10.25 20.94
C PHE A 158 -0.89 -11.60 21.23
N PRO A 159 -0.64 -11.97 22.50
CA PRO A 159 0.19 -13.14 22.83
C PRO A 159 -0.37 -14.48 22.32
N ALA A 160 -1.68 -14.68 22.38
CA ALA A 160 -2.30 -15.94 21.92
C ALA A 160 -2.30 -16.06 20.39
N GLU A 161 -2.53 -14.94 19.67
CA GLU A 161 -2.48 -14.87 18.22
C GLU A 161 -1.02 -15.01 17.74
N TRP A 162 -0.10 -14.42 18.47
CA TRP A 162 1.33 -14.54 18.22
C TRP A 162 1.85 -15.97 18.33
N GLU A 163 1.44 -16.70 19.35
CA GLU A 163 1.79 -18.13 19.49
C GLU A 163 1.31 -18.94 18.28
N ARG A 164 0.09 -18.69 17.80
CA ARG A 164 -0.43 -19.35 16.60
C ARG A 164 0.35 -18.98 15.34
N PHE A 165 0.65 -17.69 15.18
CA PHE A 165 1.43 -17.19 14.06
C PHE A 165 2.82 -17.81 14.04
N ARG A 166 3.52 -17.81 15.17
CA ARG A 166 4.85 -18.43 15.33
C ARG A 166 4.82 -19.93 15.05
N ALA A 167 3.88 -20.65 15.65
CA ALA A 167 3.76 -22.09 15.43
C ALA A 167 3.49 -22.44 13.96
N GLY A 168 2.79 -21.58 13.23
CA GLY A 168 2.53 -21.75 11.80
C GLY A 168 3.78 -21.60 10.91
N ALA A 169 4.83 -20.97 11.41
CA ALA A 169 6.10 -20.82 10.71
C ALA A 169 7.07 -22.02 10.95
N GLY A 170 6.82 -22.83 11.99
CA GLY A 170 7.72 -23.87 12.49
C GLY A 170 8.63 -23.37 13.61
N GLU A 171 8.81 -24.20 14.64
CA GLU A 171 9.54 -23.83 15.86
C GLU A 171 11.00 -23.43 15.60
N GLU A 172 11.62 -24.02 14.57
CA GLU A 172 13.01 -23.73 14.20
C GLU A 172 13.21 -22.35 13.57
N ASN A 173 12.12 -21.63 13.25
CA ASN A 173 12.15 -20.35 12.51
C ASN A 173 11.80 -19.15 13.38
N GLU A 174 11.83 -19.27 14.70
CA GLU A 174 11.37 -18.24 15.65
C GLU A 174 12.09 -16.89 15.50
N ASP A 175 13.33 -16.89 15.03
CA ASP A 175 14.15 -15.68 14.91
C ASP A 175 13.85 -14.87 13.63
N ASP A 176 13.25 -15.49 12.60
CA ASP A 176 12.92 -14.84 11.33
C ASP A 176 11.62 -15.41 10.72
N LEU A 177 10.50 -15.02 11.31
CA LEU A 177 9.18 -15.47 10.86
C LEU A 177 8.85 -14.99 9.44
N LEU A 178 9.35 -13.83 9.06
CA LEU A 178 9.09 -13.26 7.74
C LEU A 178 9.70 -14.13 6.62
N SER A 179 10.97 -14.48 6.74
CA SER A 179 11.63 -15.41 5.80
C SER A 179 11.01 -16.80 5.83
N ALA A 180 10.62 -17.30 7.02
CA ALA A 180 9.96 -18.59 7.16
C ALA A 180 8.64 -18.63 6.39
N TYR A 181 7.76 -17.64 6.59
CA TYR A 181 6.51 -17.55 5.85
C TYR A 181 6.72 -17.36 4.35
N ASN A 182 7.71 -16.56 3.94
CA ASN A 182 8.04 -16.43 2.53
C ASN A 182 8.41 -17.77 1.89
N ASN A 183 9.19 -18.60 2.57
CA ASN A 183 9.56 -19.95 2.09
C ASN A 183 8.31 -20.85 2.00
N LEU A 184 7.46 -20.87 3.03
CA LEU A 184 6.22 -21.66 3.04
C LEU A 184 5.24 -21.24 1.94
N LEU A 185 5.22 -19.97 1.56
CA LEU A 185 4.28 -19.41 0.58
C LEU A 185 4.82 -19.44 -0.85
N ASN A 186 6.10 -19.17 -1.05
CA ASN A 186 6.66 -18.96 -2.38
C ASN A 186 7.60 -20.07 -2.86
N GLU A 187 8.17 -20.88 -1.95
CA GLU A 187 9.13 -21.92 -2.34
C GLU A 187 8.62 -23.36 -2.14
N THR A 188 7.58 -23.58 -1.32
CA THR A 188 7.02 -24.93 -1.12
C THR A 188 6.34 -25.46 -2.38
N THR A 189 6.41 -26.77 -2.59
CA THR A 189 5.63 -27.50 -3.60
C THR A 189 4.33 -28.11 -3.03
N ASP A 190 4.17 -28.12 -1.69
CA ASP A 190 2.99 -28.64 -1.01
C ASP A 190 1.91 -27.56 -0.90
N GLU A 191 0.83 -27.74 -1.64
CA GLU A 191 -0.29 -26.80 -1.68
C GLU A 191 -1.01 -26.69 -0.34
N SER A 192 -1.08 -27.78 0.46
CA SER A 192 -1.75 -27.74 1.77
C SER A 192 -0.94 -26.91 2.77
N VAL A 193 0.38 -27.03 2.74
CA VAL A 193 1.30 -26.22 3.55
C VAL A 193 1.19 -24.74 3.16
N ARG A 194 1.19 -24.46 1.88
CA ARG A 194 1.05 -23.08 1.37
C ARG A 194 -0.24 -22.42 1.82
N ARG A 195 -1.36 -23.11 1.68
CA ARG A 195 -2.69 -22.58 2.11
C ARG A 195 -2.80 -22.39 3.62
N ALA A 196 -2.24 -23.29 4.41
CA ALA A 196 -2.17 -23.13 5.86
C ALA A 196 -1.33 -21.91 6.26
N ALA A 197 -0.16 -21.74 5.64
CA ALA A 197 0.70 -20.57 5.85
C ALA A 197 -0.02 -19.26 5.45
N ALA A 198 -0.72 -19.24 4.31
CA ALA A 198 -1.49 -18.09 3.87
C ALA A 198 -2.59 -17.69 4.87
N SER A 199 -3.33 -18.67 5.39
CA SER A 199 -4.36 -18.44 6.41
C SER A 199 -3.77 -17.88 7.70
N ASN A 200 -2.65 -18.43 8.17
CA ASN A 200 -1.97 -17.97 9.39
C ASN A 200 -1.43 -16.53 9.21
N TRP A 201 -0.85 -16.23 8.04
CA TRP A 201 -0.37 -14.89 7.72
C TRP A 201 -1.51 -13.87 7.74
N CYS A 202 -2.59 -14.13 7.02
CA CYS A 202 -3.73 -13.21 6.96
C CYS A 202 -4.45 -13.06 8.31
N ALA A 203 -4.50 -14.12 9.12
CA ALA A 203 -5.04 -14.03 10.48
C ALA A 203 -4.19 -13.10 11.37
N TRP A 204 -2.87 -13.10 11.20
CA TRP A 204 -1.99 -12.15 11.86
C TRP A 204 -2.18 -10.72 11.36
N GLU A 205 -2.21 -10.51 10.06
CA GLU A 205 -2.47 -9.19 9.44
C GLU A 205 -3.80 -8.57 9.90
N ASP A 206 -4.84 -9.40 10.02
CA ASP A 206 -6.15 -8.93 10.48
C ASP A 206 -6.12 -8.52 11.96
N VAL A 207 -5.45 -9.29 12.80
CA VAL A 207 -5.43 -9.05 14.25
C VAL A 207 -4.62 -7.84 14.67
N ILE A 208 -3.55 -7.48 13.95
CA ILE A 208 -2.70 -6.34 14.33
C ILE A 208 -3.43 -5.00 14.33
N SER A 209 -4.54 -4.88 13.59
CA SER A 209 -5.43 -3.71 13.60
C SER A 209 -6.63 -3.85 14.54
N SER A 210 -6.78 -4.99 15.24
CA SER A 210 -7.99 -5.29 16.02
C SER A 210 -8.21 -4.42 17.26
N LEU A 211 -7.16 -3.72 17.72
CA LEU A 211 -7.27 -2.77 18.83
C LEU A 211 -7.73 -1.36 18.37
N ASP A 212 -7.87 -1.16 17.07
CA ASP A 212 -8.32 0.13 16.56
C ASP A 212 -9.81 0.34 16.81
N PRO A 213 -10.24 1.54 17.21
CA PRO A 213 -11.65 1.82 17.41
C PRO A 213 -12.47 1.57 16.14
N GLY A 214 -13.50 0.74 16.28
CA GLY A 214 -14.37 0.41 15.15
C GLY A 214 -13.86 -0.67 14.21
N TRP A 215 -12.75 -1.34 14.55
CA TRP A 215 -12.24 -2.46 13.77
C TRP A 215 -13.32 -3.53 13.49
N ARG A 216 -13.25 -4.10 12.33
CA ARG A 216 -14.01 -5.29 11.91
C ARG A 216 -13.06 -6.17 11.12
N PRO A 217 -13.21 -7.51 11.19
CA PRO A 217 -12.45 -8.43 10.35
C PRO A 217 -12.50 -8.03 8.89
N GLY A 218 -11.34 -8.05 8.23
CA GLY A 218 -11.25 -7.69 6.83
C GLY A 218 -12.08 -8.65 5.95
N PRO A 219 -13.07 -8.16 5.18
CA PRO A 219 -13.96 -9.03 4.40
C PRO A 219 -13.20 -9.85 3.34
N PHE A 220 -12.05 -9.36 2.91
CA PHE A 220 -11.21 -10.01 1.90
C PHE A 220 -10.59 -11.32 2.39
N TYR A 221 -10.36 -11.47 3.69
CA TYR A 221 -9.77 -12.67 4.27
C TYR A 221 -10.69 -13.91 4.25
N GLY A 222 -11.93 -13.74 3.81
CA GLY A 222 -12.84 -14.85 3.49
C GLY A 222 -12.67 -15.43 2.09
N ASP A 223 -11.91 -14.76 1.21
CA ASP A 223 -11.63 -15.22 -0.16
C ASP A 223 -10.28 -15.96 -0.21
N PRO A 224 -10.28 -17.29 -0.49
CA PRO A 224 -9.04 -18.08 -0.52
C PRO A 224 -8.01 -17.60 -1.55
N ASP A 225 -8.46 -17.07 -2.69
CA ASP A 225 -7.57 -16.58 -3.73
C ASP A 225 -6.93 -15.25 -3.32
N PHE A 226 -7.69 -14.37 -2.69
CA PHE A 226 -7.14 -13.16 -2.09
C PHE A 226 -6.13 -13.48 -0.99
N VAL A 227 -6.47 -14.40 -0.07
CA VAL A 227 -5.59 -14.82 1.03
C VAL A 227 -4.25 -15.32 0.51
N LEU A 228 -4.26 -16.16 -0.54
CA LEU A 228 -3.04 -16.67 -1.14
C LEU A 228 -2.26 -15.59 -1.87
N GLN A 229 -2.91 -14.79 -2.71
CA GLN A 229 -2.31 -13.70 -3.45
C GLN A 229 -1.64 -12.70 -2.51
N PHE A 230 -2.38 -12.21 -1.51
CA PHE A 230 -1.91 -11.18 -0.58
C PHE A 230 -0.72 -11.68 0.25
N SER A 231 -0.83 -12.86 0.86
CA SER A 231 0.25 -13.41 1.70
C SER A 231 1.53 -13.67 0.91
N ARG A 232 1.43 -14.18 -0.32
CA ARG A 232 2.59 -14.41 -1.19
C ARG A 232 3.29 -13.10 -1.56
N ILE A 233 2.54 -12.08 -1.95
CA ILE A 233 3.11 -10.79 -2.34
C ILE A 233 3.71 -10.08 -1.13
N THR A 234 2.99 -10.01 -0.01
CA THR A 234 3.45 -9.31 1.19
C THR A 234 4.75 -9.92 1.71
N THR A 235 4.82 -11.25 1.84
CA THR A 235 6.04 -11.91 2.30
C THR A 235 7.18 -11.78 1.32
N HIS A 236 6.93 -11.85 0.01
CA HIS A 236 7.93 -11.62 -1.03
C HIS A 236 8.58 -10.23 -0.92
N TYR A 237 7.76 -9.19 -0.73
CA TYR A 237 8.29 -7.84 -0.57
C TYR A 237 9.05 -7.67 0.74
N PHE A 238 8.46 -8.06 1.85
CA PHE A 238 9.01 -7.74 3.15
C PHE A 238 10.20 -8.61 3.56
N SER A 239 10.30 -9.86 3.08
CA SER A 239 11.51 -10.68 3.24
C SER A 239 12.69 -10.17 2.41
N ASN A 240 12.43 -9.31 1.43
CA ASN A 240 13.46 -8.66 0.61
C ASN A 240 13.59 -7.16 0.91
N ASP A 241 13.32 -6.73 2.16
CA ASP A 241 13.41 -5.33 2.61
C ASP A 241 12.65 -4.36 1.66
N ALA A 242 11.49 -4.80 1.12
CA ALA A 242 10.69 -4.10 0.12
C ALA A 242 11.48 -3.72 -1.16
N PHE A 243 12.58 -4.38 -1.45
CA PHE A 243 13.51 -4.08 -2.55
C PHE A 243 14.03 -2.63 -2.51
N LEU A 244 14.25 -2.11 -1.30
CA LEU A 244 14.76 -0.77 -1.04
C LEU A 244 16.14 -0.84 -0.37
N GLU A 245 16.97 0.17 -0.64
CA GLU A 245 18.19 0.36 0.12
C GLU A 245 17.87 0.75 1.58
N PRO A 246 18.75 0.46 2.53
CA PRO A 246 18.53 0.82 3.93
C PRO A 246 18.22 2.31 4.12
N ASN A 247 17.06 2.62 4.74
CA ASN A 247 16.54 3.97 4.95
C ASN A 247 16.34 4.80 3.67
N GLN A 248 16.19 4.18 2.51
CA GLN A 248 16.12 4.87 1.21
C GLN A 248 15.11 6.02 1.22
N VAL A 249 13.89 5.80 1.71
CA VAL A 249 12.83 6.82 1.72
C VAL A 249 13.27 8.09 2.47
N LEU A 250 13.96 7.95 3.59
CA LEU A 250 14.46 9.10 4.37
C LEU A 250 15.69 9.73 3.74
N ASN A 251 16.63 8.92 3.24
CA ASN A 251 17.87 9.41 2.63
C ASN A 251 17.58 10.23 1.36
N GLU A 252 16.57 9.83 0.58
CA GLU A 252 16.17 10.49 -0.66
C GLU A 252 15.08 11.55 -0.48
N ALA A 253 14.66 11.85 0.78
CA ALA A 253 13.59 12.80 1.05
C ALA A 253 13.90 14.23 0.54
N HIS A 254 15.17 14.58 0.37
CA HIS A 254 15.60 15.87 -0.21
C HIS A 254 15.07 16.09 -1.63
N ARG A 255 14.74 15.04 -2.37
CA ARG A 255 14.15 15.12 -3.72
C ARG A 255 12.67 15.53 -3.72
N LEU A 256 12.02 15.54 -2.56
CA LEU A 256 10.61 15.87 -2.40
C LEU A 256 10.37 17.36 -2.08
N MET A 257 11.41 18.13 -1.87
CA MET A 257 11.32 19.48 -1.26
C MET A 257 10.44 20.45 -2.05
N ASP A 258 10.36 20.30 -3.37
CA ASP A 258 9.55 21.15 -4.24
C ASP A 258 8.14 20.59 -4.52
N ILE A 259 7.82 19.43 -3.97
CA ILE A 259 6.52 18.79 -4.15
C ILE A 259 5.61 19.15 -2.96
N PRO A 260 4.44 19.77 -3.19
CA PRO A 260 3.43 19.94 -2.15
C PRO A 260 2.97 18.58 -1.61
N GLY A 261 2.94 18.40 -0.30
CA GLY A 261 2.53 17.13 0.28
C GLY A 261 1.82 17.28 1.62
N VAL A 262 1.00 16.30 1.96
CA VAL A 262 0.43 16.13 3.30
C VAL A 262 0.65 14.69 3.78
N ILE A 263 1.14 14.56 4.99
CA ILE A 263 1.30 13.31 5.71
C ILE A 263 0.20 13.24 6.76
N ILE A 264 -0.77 12.35 6.58
CA ILE A 264 -1.90 12.13 7.48
C ILE A 264 -1.66 10.83 8.24
N HIS A 265 -1.50 10.91 9.57
CA HIS A 265 -1.14 9.73 10.35
C HIS A 265 -1.84 9.67 11.69
N GLY A 266 -2.32 8.48 12.06
CA GLY A 266 -2.91 8.20 13.36
C GLY A 266 -1.87 8.20 14.48
N ARG A 267 -2.15 8.90 15.57
CA ARG A 267 -1.24 8.91 16.74
C ARG A 267 -1.12 7.53 17.38
N ASP A 268 -2.19 6.75 17.32
CA ASP A 268 -2.31 5.45 17.95
C ASP A 268 -2.14 4.28 16.97
N ASP A 269 -1.63 4.56 15.76
CA ASP A 269 -1.31 3.55 14.77
C ASP A 269 -0.21 2.62 15.29
N ARG A 270 -0.57 1.35 15.53
CA ARG A 270 0.35 0.33 16.01
C ARG A 270 0.94 -0.50 14.88
N ALA A 271 0.24 -0.61 13.77
CA ALA A 271 0.75 -1.30 12.59
C ALA A 271 1.93 -0.52 12.00
N ASN A 272 1.73 0.78 11.78
CA ASN A 272 2.79 1.70 11.37
C ASN A 272 3.03 2.73 12.48
N PRO A 273 3.94 2.45 13.42
CA PRO A 273 4.18 3.34 14.57
C PRO A 273 4.44 4.79 14.16
N TYR A 274 3.96 5.71 14.97
CA TYR A 274 3.94 7.15 14.72
C TYR A 274 5.30 7.75 14.36
N ASP A 275 6.40 7.16 14.84
CA ASP A 275 7.76 7.62 14.53
C ASP A 275 8.08 7.56 13.03
N MET A 276 7.48 6.64 12.27
CA MET A 276 7.68 6.56 10.81
C MET A 276 7.24 7.86 10.13
N ALA A 277 6.02 8.33 10.42
CA ALA A 277 5.50 9.57 9.85
C ALA A 277 6.24 10.80 10.38
N TRP A 278 6.61 10.79 11.66
CA TRP A 278 7.38 11.88 12.27
C TRP A 278 8.77 12.01 11.67
N LEU A 279 9.47 10.91 11.42
CA LEU A 279 10.79 10.91 10.78
C LEU A 279 10.71 11.45 9.35
N LEU A 280 9.69 11.03 8.57
CA LEU A 280 9.46 11.56 7.24
C LEU A 280 9.17 13.07 7.28
N ALA A 281 8.30 13.52 8.18
CA ALA A 281 7.99 14.95 8.32
C ALA A 281 9.22 15.80 8.66
N ARG A 282 10.16 15.24 9.41
CA ARG A 282 11.45 15.92 9.67
C ARG A 282 12.38 15.94 8.46
N ALA A 283 12.36 14.87 7.67
CA ALA A 283 13.18 14.76 6.46
C ALA A 283 12.60 15.55 5.27
N TRP A 284 11.28 15.79 5.29
CA TRP A 284 10.55 16.54 4.26
C TRP A 284 9.73 17.67 4.91
N PRO A 285 10.40 18.73 5.42
CA PRO A 285 9.77 19.79 6.23
C PRO A 285 8.83 20.72 5.43
N THR A 286 8.81 20.64 4.11
CA THR A 286 7.85 21.38 3.28
C THR A 286 6.50 20.69 3.19
N ALA A 287 6.40 19.41 3.58
CA ALA A 287 5.12 18.72 3.69
C ALA A 287 4.35 19.15 4.95
N GLU A 288 3.04 19.24 4.83
CA GLU A 288 2.16 19.38 5.98
C GLU A 288 2.10 18.05 6.74
N PHE A 289 2.27 18.10 8.07
CA PHE A 289 2.14 16.91 8.91
C PHE A 289 0.89 17.00 9.80
N ARG A 290 -0.08 16.12 9.55
CA ARG A 290 -1.33 16.01 10.30
C ARG A 290 -1.33 14.78 11.19
N THR A 291 -1.16 15.01 12.47
CA THR A 291 -1.33 14.00 13.53
C THR A 291 -2.80 13.92 13.92
N LEU A 292 -3.36 12.71 13.90
CA LEU A 292 -4.75 12.45 14.27
C LEU A 292 -4.80 11.70 15.63
N PRO A 293 -5.16 12.37 16.73
CA PRO A 293 -5.29 11.73 18.04
C PRO A 293 -6.41 10.69 18.05
N GLY A 294 -6.21 9.58 18.76
CA GLY A 294 -7.22 8.52 18.92
C GLY A 294 -7.47 7.70 17.62
N VAL A 295 -6.58 7.81 16.65
CA VAL A 295 -6.69 7.10 15.36
C VAL A 295 -5.58 6.07 15.26
N GLY A 296 -5.96 4.82 14.97
CA GLY A 296 -5.06 3.72 14.61
C GLY A 296 -4.89 3.58 13.09
N HIS A 297 -4.62 2.35 12.64
CA HIS A 297 -4.43 2.02 11.21
C HIS A 297 -5.78 1.79 10.50
N THR A 298 -6.71 2.73 10.62
CA THR A 298 -8.07 2.55 10.08
C THR A 298 -8.53 3.74 9.23
N PRO A 299 -8.86 3.52 7.94
CA PRO A 299 -9.42 4.53 7.07
C PRO A 299 -10.87 4.90 7.43
N ALA A 300 -11.53 4.12 8.30
CA ALA A 300 -12.91 4.36 8.69
C ALA A 300 -13.09 5.58 9.62
N SER A 301 -12.00 6.13 10.17
CA SER A 301 -12.05 7.29 11.03
C SER A 301 -12.54 8.54 10.30
N PRO A 302 -13.55 9.26 10.82
CA PRO A 302 -14.00 10.52 10.23
C PRO A 302 -12.91 11.58 10.09
N SER A 303 -11.99 11.66 11.04
CA SER A 303 -10.87 12.62 10.98
C SER A 303 -9.86 12.30 9.87
N VAL A 304 -9.64 11.04 9.54
CA VAL A 304 -8.84 10.63 8.39
C VAL A 304 -9.52 11.04 7.09
N ARG A 305 -10.80 10.73 6.95
CA ARG A 305 -11.61 11.13 5.80
C ARG A 305 -11.58 12.64 5.59
N ASP A 306 -11.84 13.41 6.63
CA ASP A 306 -11.93 14.87 6.53
C ASP A 306 -10.55 15.47 6.14
N ALA A 307 -9.46 14.93 6.67
CA ALA A 307 -8.10 15.34 6.30
C ALA A 307 -7.78 15.02 4.83
N ILE A 308 -8.20 13.85 4.33
CA ILE A 308 -8.02 13.46 2.92
C ILE A 308 -8.81 14.40 2.01
N LEU A 309 -10.10 14.61 2.31
CA LEU A 309 -10.99 15.47 1.49
C LEU A 309 -10.50 16.92 1.44
N GLU A 310 -10.01 17.45 2.55
CA GLU A 310 -9.42 18.79 2.57
C GLU A 310 -8.18 18.88 1.68
N ALA A 311 -7.27 17.90 1.76
CA ALA A 311 -6.07 17.85 0.95
C ALA A 311 -6.39 17.72 -0.55
N THR A 312 -7.26 16.77 -0.92
CA THR A 312 -7.65 16.56 -2.32
C THR A 312 -8.42 17.75 -2.90
N THR A 313 -9.27 18.41 -2.11
CA THR A 313 -9.94 19.65 -2.55
C THR A 313 -8.92 20.74 -2.84
N ARG A 314 -7.96 20.97 -1.94
CA ARG A 314 -6.91 21.99 -2.10
C ARG A 314 -6.01 21.71 -3.31
N TYR A 315 -5.63 20.47 -3.53
CA TYR A 315 -4.68 20.11 -4.61
C TYR A 315 -5.32 20.14 -6.00
N ALA A 316 -6.63 20.18 -6.11
CA ALA A 316 -7.30 20.43 -7.38
C ALA A 316 -7.05 21.86 -7.92
N ASP A 317 -6.72 22.81 -7.04
CA ASP A 317 -6.49 24.23 -7.40
C ASP A 317 -5.01 24.56 -7.67
N LEU A 318 -4.11 23.59 -7.53
CA LEU A 318 -2.69 23.83 -7.85
C LEU A 318 -2.51 24.11 -9.34
N PRO A 319 -1.57 25.00 -9.71
CA PRO A 319 -1.28 25.35 -11.10
C PRO A 319 -0.68 24.20 -11.91
#